data_92743dfe4230ef2967793d2807d42a30
#
_entry.id   92743dfe4230ef2967793d2807d42a30
#
_cell.length_a   1.000
_cell.length_b   1.000
_cell.length_c   1.000
_cell.angle_alpha   90.00
_cell.angle_beta   90.00
_cell.angle_gamma   90.00
#
_symmetry.space_group_name_H-M   'P 1'
#
loop_
_entity.id
_entity.type
_entity.pdbx_description
1 polymer ?
#
loop_
_entity_poly.entity_id
_entity_poly.type
_entity_poly.pdbx_seq_one_letter_code
_entity_poly.pdbx_strand_id
1 'polypeptide(L)'
;MNNYIFIDGSYYCFYRYYAIKSWYNRYNKIKENEELMSNSIFKEKYDKLFLNKIDELINRLKITNFKFFIGRDCRRSDIWRNEFYDNYKGTRVHNDNNIGRFIIHSYDNLFSKVLEKYNGTMLYIDKLEADDCISLYVNHLKQTKNYDNIYIITNDNDYLQLIDKNIHIYNLKYKLINQKLYDKTPQEYLYEKICLGDKSDNILPICSSKRTLNKLSKE
;
A
#
# COMPACT_ATOMS: atom_id res chain seq x y z
N MET A 1 16.26 -11.98 -16.73
CA MET A 1 15.96 -10.82 -15.84
C MET A 1 14.94 -11.24 -14.80
N ASN A 2 15.27 -11.02 -13.52
CA ASN A 2 14.42 -11.33 -12.37
C ASN A 2 13.79 -10.03 -11.83
N ASN A 3 12.76 -9.54 -12.52
CA ASN A 3 12.01 -8.37 -12.05
C ASN A 3 10.84 -8.82 -11.18
N TYR A 4 10.49 -7.98 -10.21
CA TYR A 4 9.40 -8.23 -9.27
C TYR A 4 8.49 -7.00 -9.19
N ILE A 5 7.18 -7.21 -9.26
CA ILE A 5 6.18 -6.17 -9.07
C ILE A 5 5.35 -6.55 -7.85
N PHE A 6 5.30 -5.67 -6.86
CA PHE A 6 4.48 -5.79 -5.67
C PHE A 6 3.42 -4.69 -5.66
N ILE A 7 2.18 -5.04 -5.44
CA ILE A 7 1.10 -4.07 -5.21
C ILE A 7 0.65 -4.18 -3.77
N ASP A 8 0.66 -3.06 -3.06
CA ASP A 8 -0.06 -2.91 -1.81
C ASP A 8 -1.57 -2.94 -2.12
N GLY A 9 -2.22 -4.07 -1.79
CA GLY A 9 -3.58 -4.33 -2.22
C GLY A 9 -4.60 -3.39 -1.59
N SER A 10 -4.44 -3.10 -0.31
CA SER A 10 -5.36 -2.18 0.38
C SER A 10 -5.21 -0.76 -0.15
N TYR A 11 -3.98 -0.26 -0.31
CA TYR A 11 -3.76 1.04 -0.94
C TYR A 11 -4.39 1.11 -2.33
N TYR A 12 -4.24 0.04 -3.14
CA TYR A 12 -4.84 -0.01 -4.47
C TYR A 12 -6.37 0.05 -4.41
N CYS A 13 -7.00 -0.74 -3.54
CA CYS A 13 -8.46 -0.76 -3.34
C CYS A 13 -9.00 0.61 -2.92
N PHE A 14 -8.40 1.21 -1.89
CA PHE A 14 -8.78 2.53 -1.39
C PHE A 14 -8.69 3.60 -2.49
N TYR A 15 -7.56 3.64 -3.19
CA TYR A 15 -7.35 4.62 -4.24
C TYR A 15 -8.36 4.48 -5.38
N ARG A 16 -8.63 3.25 -5.83
CA ARG A 16 -9.61 3.00 -6.91
C ARG A 16 -11.02 3.36 -6.48
N TYR A 17 -11.41 2.95 -5.28
CA TYR A 17 -12.74 3.25 -4.75
C TYR A 17 -12.98 4.76 -4.69
N TYR A 18 -12.12 5.52 -4.04
CA TYR A 18 -12.32 6.96 -3.91
C TYR A 18 -12.20 7.73 -5.23
N ALA A 19 -11.36 7.28 -6.14
CA ALA A 19 -11.27 7.87 -7.47
C ALA A 19 -12.59 7.72 -8.24
N ILE A 20 -13.22 6.54 -8.17
CA ILE A 20 -14.48 6.26 -8.84
C ILE A 20 -15.64 6.94 -8.11
N LYS A 21 -15.65 6.92 -6.79
CA LYS A 21 -16.64 7.63 -5.98
C LYS A 21 -16.65 9.12 -6.28
N SER A 22 -15.47 9.73 -6.36
CA SER A 22 -15.34 11.15 -6.73
C SER A 22 -15.85 11.42 -8.15
N TRP A 23 -15.54 10.53 -9.11
CA TRP A 23 -16.06 10.65 -10.47
C TRP A 23 -17.57 10.51 -10.51
N TYR A 24 -18.13 9.47 -9.89
CA TYR A 24 -19.56 9.18 -9.88
C TYR A 24 -20.36 10.30 -9.23
N ASN A 25 -19.88 10.83 -8.11
CA ASN A 25 -20.56 11.92 -7.38
C ASN A 25 -20.69 13.23 -8.19
N ARG A 26 -19.81 13.47 -9.16
CA ARG A 26 -19.88 14.64 -10.05
C ARG A 26 -21.11 14.61 -10.95
N TYR A 27 -21.57 13.41 -11.31
CA TYR A 27 -22.66 13.23 -12.28
C TYR A 27 -23.97 12.80 -11.63
N ASN A 28 -23.91 12.05 -10.53
CA ASN A 28 -25.06 11.34 -9.97
C ASN A 28 -25.45 11.76 -8.54
N LYS A 29 -24.69 12.62 -7.88
CA LYS A 29 -24.92 13.06 -6.48
C LYS A 29 -25.25 11.90 -5.55
N ILE A 30 -24.23 11.22 -5.05
CA ILE A 30 -24.38 10.10 -4.12
C ILE A 30 -25.25 10.55 -2.93
N LYS A 31 -26.33 9.82 -2.65
CA LYS A 31 -27.20 10.06 -1.50
C LYS A 31 -26.50 9.62 -0.22
N GLU A 32 -26.85 10.27 0.88
CA GLU A 32 -26.43 9.83 2.20
C GLU A 32 -26.90 8.39 2.43
N ASN A 33 -26.01 7.53 2.89
CA ASN A 33 -26.24 6.08 3.08
C ASN A 33 -26.57 5.26 1.82
N GLU A 34 -26.30 5.76 0.62
CA GLU A 34 -26.45 4.98 -0.61
C GLU A 34 -25.54 3.75 -0.57
N GLU A 35 -26.12 2.57 -0.81
CA GLU A 35 -25.37 1.32 -0.90
C GLU A 35 -24.77 1.16 -2.30
N LEU A 36 -23.55 1.66 -2.48
CA LEU A 36 -22.87 1.70 -3.80
C LEU A 36 -22.56 0.32 -4.37
N MET A 37 -22.46 -0.71 -3.53
CA MET A 37 -22.24 -2.09 -4.00
C MET A 37 -23.48 -2.65 -4.74
N SER A 38 -24.67 -2.23 -4.36
CA SER A 38 -25.92 -2.59 -5.02
C SER A 38 -26.22 -1.73 -6.26
N ASN A 39 -25.47 -0.65 -6.46
CA ASN A 39 -25.59 0.21 -7.63
C ASN A 39 -24.81 -0.41 -8.81
N SER A 40 -25.54 -0.97 -9.78
CA SER A 40 -24.91 -1.67 -10.92
C SER A 40 -23.96 -0.80 -11.72
N ILE A 41 -24.34 0.45 -12.00
CA ILE A 41 -23.53 1.40 -12.77
C ILE A 41 -22.21 1.69 -12.05
N PHE A 42 -22.27 1.94 -10.73
CA PHE A 42 -21.10 2.19 -9.93
C PHE A 42 -20.20 0.95 -9.88
N LYS A 43 -20.78 -0.21 -9.59
CA LYS A 43 -20.06 -1.47 -9.45
C LYS A 43 -19.37 -1.88 -10.75
N GLU A 44 -20.08 -1.88 -11.89
CA GLU A 44 -19.50 -2.21 -13.20
C GLU A 44 -18.34 -1.26 -13.56
N LYS A 45 -18.50 0.03 -13.29
CA LYS A 45 -17.45 1.02 -13.53
C LYS A 45 -16.25 0.78 -12.63
N TYR A 46 -16.50 0.42 -11.36
CA TYR A 46 -15.45 0.04 -10.43
C TYR A 46 -14.67 -1.15 -10.94
N ASP A 47 -15.34 -2.26 -11.23
CA ASP A 47 -14.73 -3.51 -11.68
C ASP A 47 -13.88 -3.29 -12.95
N LYS A 48 -14.46 -2.60 -13.94
CA LYS A 48 -13.78 -2.31 -15.21
C LYS A 48 -12.53 -1.44 -15.01
N LEU A 49 -12.64 -0.36 -14.24
CA LEU A 49 -11.51 0.54 -14.02
C LEU A 49 -10.46 -0.10 -13.09
N PHE A 50 -10.87 -0.92 -12.12
CA PHE A 50 -9.97 -1.65 -11.27
C PHE A 50 -9.01 -2.52 -12.08
N LEU A 51 -9.55 -3.34 -12.98
CA LEU A 51 -8.75 -4.24 -13.82
C LEU A 51 -7.91 -3.47 -14.84
N ASN A 52 -8.52 -2.55 -15.59
CA ASN A 52 -7.81 -1.81 -16.64
C ASN A 52 -6.65 -0.97 -16.11
N LYS A 53 -6.76 -0.47 -14.88
CA LYS A 53 -5.70 0.37 -14.29
C LYS A 53 -4.49 -0.43 -13.78
N ILE A 54 -4.65 -1.71 -13.49
CA ILE A 54 -3.51 -2.60 -13.27
C ILE A 54 -2.79 -2.87 -14.60
N ASP A 55 -3.53 -3.13 -15.66
CA ASP A 55 -2.94 -3.32 -16.99
C ASP A 55 -2.17 -2.08 -17.45
N GLU A 56 -2.78 -0.90 -17.28
CA GLU A 56 -2.12 0.38 -17.60
C GLU A 56 -0.83 0.57 -16.80
N LEU A 57 -0.86 0.25 -15.50
CA LEU A 57 0.30 0.37 -14.62
C LEU A 57 1.44 -0.54 -15.10
N ILE A 58 1.15 -1.81 -15.36
CA ILE A 58 2.16 -2.78 -15.81
C ILE A 58 2.74 -2.36 -17.16
N ASN A 59 1.89 -1.93 -18.09
CA ASN A 59 2.35 -1.44 -19.40
C ASN A 59 3.26 -0.20 -19.28
N ARG A 60 2.99 0.68 -18.33
CA ARG A 60 3.82 1.87 -18.07
C ARG A 60 5.19 1.55 -17.51
N LEU A 61 5.32 0.47 -16.75
CA LEU A 61 6.62 0.02 -16.26
C LEU A 61 7.51 -0.50 -17.39
N LYS A 62 6.93 -0.82 -18.56
CA LYS A 62 7.66 -1.32 -19.76
C LYS A 62 8.51 -2.55 -19.48
N ILE A 63 8.01 -3.45 -18.62
CA ILE A 63 8.70 -4.67 -18.22
C ILE A 63 7.98 -5.85 -18.84
N THR A 64 8.71 -6.72 -19.52
CA THR A 64 8.14 -7.87 -20.23
C THR A 64 8.26 -9.18 -19.44
N ASN A 65 9.23 -9.29 -18.54
CA ASN A 65 9.44 -10.48 -17.72
C ASN A 65 9.50 -10.07 -16.25
N PHE A 66 8.51 -10.49 -15.47
CA PHE A 66 8.41 -10.17 -14.04
C PHE A 66 7.59 -11.23 -13.30
N LYS A 67 7.84 -11.33 -11.99
CA LYS A 67 6.98 -12.01 -11.03
C LYS A 67 6.06 -10.98 -10.38
N PHE A 68 4.78 -11.31 -10.26
CA PHE A 68 3.74 -10.38 -9.81
C PHE A 68 3.14 -10.79 -8.47
N PHE A 69 3.06 -9.85 -7.55
CA PHE A 69 2.57 -10.10 -6.19
C PHE A 69 1.62 -9.02 -5.73
N ILE A 70 0.61 -9.42 -4.96
CA ILE A 70 -0.32 -8.52 -4.30
C ILE A 70 -0.28 -8.79 -2.79
N GLY A 71 0.07 -7.80 -2.00
CA GLY A 71 -0.01 -7.87 -0.55
C GLY A 71 -1.45 -7.74 -0.07
N ARG A 72 -1.84 -8.60 0.86
CA ARG A 72 -3.16 -8.56 1.52
C ARG A 72 -2.97 -8.39 3.02
N ASP A 73 -3.71 -7.43 3.60
CA ASP A 73 -3.76 -7.26 5.04
C ASP A 73 -4.53 -8.40 5.71
N CYS A 74 -4.09 -8.82 6.90
CA CYS A 74 -4.92 -9.59 7.80
C CYS A 74 -6.09 -8.73 8.33
N ARG A 75 -6.99 -9.34 9.08
CA ARG A 75 -8.06 -8.59 9.75
C ARG A 75 -7.45 -7.62 10.77
N ARG A 76 -8.01 -6.41 10.86
CA ARG A 76 -7.51 -5.38 11.78
C ARG A 76 -7.43 -5.84 13.23
N SER A 77 -8.38 -6.67 13.68
CA SER A 77 -8.37 -7.27 15.02
C SER A 77 -7.17 -8.19 15.26
N ASP A 78 -6.66 -8.80 14.19
CA ASP A 78 -5.70 -9.90 14.26
C ASP A 78 -4.26 -9.42 14.02
N ILE A 79 -4.06 -8.12 13.77
CA ILE A 79 -2.72 -7.55 13.53
C ILE A 79 -1.83 -7.80 14.76
N TRP A 80 -0.65 -8.40 14.54
CA TRP A 80 0.29 -8.76 15.61
C TRP A 80 0.71 -7.58 16.50
N ARG A 81 0.74 -6.37 15.94
CA ARG A 81 1.08 -5.14 16.68
C ARG A 81 0.08 -4.83 17.80
N ASN A 82 -1.17 -5.30 17.68
CA ASN A 82 -2.18 -5.13 18.75
C ASN A 82 -1.81 -5.89 20.03
N GLU A 83 -0.98 -6.94 19.93
CA GLU A 83 -0.51 -7.69 21.11
C GLU A 83 0.48 -6.87 21.96
N PHE A 84 1.12 -5.85 21.37
CA PHE A 84 2.12 -4.99 22.02
C PHE A 84 1.62 -3.57 22.28
N TYR A 85 0.62 -3.11 21.53
CA TYR A 85 0.12 -1.75 21.64
C TYR A 85 -1.37 -1.66 21.27
N ASP A 86 -2.22 -1.63 22.31
CA ASP A 86 -3.69 -1.64 22.17
C ASP A 86 -4.25 -0.48 21.34
N ASN A 87 -3.55 0.65 21.31
CA ASN A 87 -3.95 1.83 20.57
C ASN A 87 -3.41 1.89 19.13
N TYR A 88 -2.79 0.81 18.62
CA TYR A 88 -2.27 0.77 17.26
C TYR A 88 -3.39 1.06 16.25
N LYS A 89 -3.17 2.08 15.42
CA LYS A 89 -4.16 2.59 14.45
C LYS A 89 -5.52 2.97 15.07
N GLY A 90 -5.60 3.14 16.39
CA GLY A 90 -6.85 3.36 17.14
C GLY A 90 -7.62 4.60 16.72
N THR A 91 -6.93 5.63 16.23
CA THR A 91 -7.52 6.89 15.75
C THR A 91 -8.09 6.81 14.33
N ARG A 92 -7.88 5.70 13.61
CA ARG A 92 -8.41 5.55 12.24
C ARG A 92 -9.92 5.31 12.26
N VAL A 93 -10.69 6.33 11.90
CA VAL A 93 -12.15 6.24 11.75
C VAL A 93 -12.48 6.12 10.26
N HIS A 94 -13.21 5.08 9.89
CA HIS A 94 -13.74 4.92 8.54
C HIS A 94 -15.20 5.39 8.51
N ASN A 95 -15.43 6.58 7.98
CA ASN A 95 -16.77 7.16 7.87
C ASN A 95 -17.56 6.66 6.64
N ASP A 96 -16.99 5.75 5.86
CA ASP A 96 -17.60 5.23 4.64
C ASP A 96 -17.89 3.73 4.77
N ASN A 97 -19.14 3.39 5.01
CA ASN A 97 -19.57 2.00 5.18
C ASN A 97 -19.47 1.15 3.91
N ASN A 98 -19.34 1.79 2.74
CA ASN A 98 -19.22 1.06 1.46
C ASN A 98 -17.83 0.52 1.20
N ILE A 99 -16.77 1.21 1.65
CA ILE A 99 -15.39 0.86 1.29
C ILE A 99 -15.02 -0.57 1.68
N GLY A 100 -15.42 -1.03 2.87
CA GLY A 100 -15.12 -2.39 3.33
C GLY A 100 -15.66 -3.47 2.39
N ARG A 101 -16.89 -3.29 1.88
CA ARG A 101 -17.50 -4.22 0.91
C ARG A 101 -16.76 -4.25 -0.43
N PHE A 102 -16.29 -3.08 -0.91
CA PHE A 102 -15.49 -3.01 -2.12
C PHE A 102 -14.10 -3.63 -1.95
N ILE A 103 -13.47 -3.49 -0.77
CA ILE A 103 -12.21 -4.17 -0.47
C ILE A 103 -12.41 -5.68 -0.51
N ILE A 104 -13.42 -6.22 0.17
CA ILE A 104 -13.75 -7.66 0.16
C ILE A 104 -14.00 -8.12 -1.28
N HIS A 105 -14.87 -7.42 -2.01
CA HIS A 105 -15.15 -7.74 -3.42
C HIS A 105 -13.88 -7.73 -4.29
N SER A 106 -12.99 -6.79 -4.06
CA SER A 106 -11.73 -6.70 -4.81
C SER A 106 -10.83 -7.90 -4.57
N TYR A 107 -10.66 -8.30 -3.31
CA TYR A 107 -9.82 -9.46 -2.99
C TYR A 107 -10.45 -10.77 -3.47
N ASP A 108 -11.75 -10.94 -3.32
CA ASP A 108 -12.41 -12.20 -3.62
C ASP A 108 -12.66 -12.40 -5.13
N ASN A 109 -12.83 -11.31 -5.91
CA ASN A 109 -13.25 -11.41 -7.30
C ASN A 109 -12.32 -10.73 -8.30
N LEU A 110 -11.74 -9.58 -7.99
CA LEU A 110 -10.98 -8.82 -8.97
C LEU A 110 -9.49 -9.16 -8.96
N PHE A 111 -8.88 -9.24 -7.80
CA PHE A 111 -7.48 -9.63 -7.71
C PHE A 111 -7.23 -11.07 -8.15
N SER A 112 -8.19 -11.99 -7.95
CA SER A 112 -8.07 -13.37 -8.49
C SER A 112 -7.91 -13.37 -10.01
N LYS A 113 -8.70 -12.56 -10.73
CA LYS A 113 -8.57 -12.41 -12.19
C LYS A 113 -7.21 -11.79 -12.60
N VAL A 114 -6.72 -10.85 -11.83
CA VAL A 114 -5.41 -10.23 -12.08
C VAL A 114 -4.28 -11.24 -11.87
N LEU A 115 -4.35 -11.99 -10.76
CA LEU A 115 -3.34 -13.01 -10.44
C LEU A 115 -3.32 -14.12 -11.49
N GLU A 116 -4.48 -14.57 -11.96
CA GLU A 116 -4.58 -15.52 -13.06
C GLU A 116 -3.93 -14.96 -14.33
N LYS A 117 -4.29 -13.73 -14.72
CA LYS A 117 -3.77 -13.08 -15.93
C LYS A 117 -2.26 -12.94 -15.96
N TYR A 118 -1.64 -12.60 -14.84
CA TYR A 118 -0.21 -12.34 -14.73
C TYR A 118 0.58 -13.46 -14.08
N ASN A 119 -0.02 -14.63 -13.87
CA ASN A 119 0.56 -15.75 -13.14
C ASN A 119 1.16 -15.27 -11.80
N GLY A 120 0.40 -14.46 -11.08
CA GLY A 120 0.85 -13.79 -9.86
C GLY A 120 0.48 -14.57 -8.60
N THR A 121 0.94 -14.07 -7.47
CA THR A 121 0.70 -14.67 -6.15
C THR A 121 0.18 -13.63 -5.17
N MET A 122 -0.82 -14.01 -4.36
CA MET A 122 -1.25 -13.25 -3.20
C MET A 122 -0.30 -13.49 -2.04
N LEU A 123 0.26 -12.43 -1.49
CA LEU A 123 1.05 -12.48 -0.26
C LEU A 123 0.11 -12.21 0.93
N TYR A 124 -0.14 -13.25 1.69
CA TYR A 124 -0.95 -13.19 2.89
C TYR A 124 -0.36 -14.11 3.95
N ILE A 125 -0.16 -13.59 5.13
CA ILE A 125 0.28 -14.33 6.31
C ILE A 125 -0.60 -13.88 7.47
N ASP A 126 -1.08 -14.82 8.26
CA ASP A 126 -1.89 -14.52 9.43
C ASP A 126 -1.19 -13.52 10.36
N LYS A 127 -1.96 -12.58 10.89
CA LYS A 127 -1.53 -11.50 11.78
C LYS A 127 -0.64 -10.44 11.13
N LEU A 128 -0.19 -10.60 9.87
CA LEU A 128 0.62 -9.61 9.19
C LEU A 128 -0.22 -8.69 8.31
N GLU A 129 0.22 -7.44 8.20
CA GLU A 129 -0.29 -6.48 7.24
C GLU A 129 0.38 -6.67 5.87
N ALA A 130 -0.18 -6.08 4.82
CA ALA A 130 0.34 -6.20 3.46
C ALA A 130 1.79 -5.69 3.35
N ASP A 131 2.09 -4.61 4.07
CA ASP A 131 3.44 -4.02 4.14
C ASP A 131 4.45 -4.95 4.80
N ASP A 132 4.06 -5.67 5.88
CA ASP A 132 4.90 -6.68 6.50
C ASP A 132 5.22 -7.81 5.50
N CYS A 133 4.18 -8.36 4.85
CA CYS A 133 4.35 -9.45 3.89
C CYS A 133 5.27 -9.07 2.72
N ILE A 134 5.06 -7.89 2.13
CA ILE A 134 5.88 -7.38 1.03
C ILE A 134 7.31 -7.13 1.53
N SER A 135 7.48 -6.50 2.69
CA SER A 135 8.80 -6.19 3.25
C SER A 135 9.62 -7.43 3.55
N LEU A 136 9.01 -8.47 4.12
CA LEU A 136 9.67 -9.75 4.36
C LEU A 136 10.17 -10.37 3.06
N TYR A 137 9.32 -10.39 2.02
CA TYR A 137 9.71 -10.95 0.73
C TYR A 137 10.83 -10.14 0.05
N VAL A 138 10.71 -8.81 0.04
CA VAL A 138 11.73 -7.92 -0.51
C VAL A 138 13.06 -8.07 0.23
N ASN A 139 13.06 -8.15 1.56
CA ASN A 139 14.27 -8.36 2.34
C ASN A 139 14.91 -9.73 2.05
N HIS A 140 14.11 -10.78 1.86
CA HIS A 140 14.63 -12.08 1.41
C HIS A 140 15.30 -11.97 0.03
N LEU A 141 14.71 -11.25 -0.93
CA LEU A 141 15.32 -11.01 -2.24
C LEU A 141 16.64 -10.24 -2.12
N LYS A 142 16.70 -9.23 -1.24
CA LYS A 142 17.93 -8.45 -0.97
C LYS A 142 19.06 -9.36 -0.42
N GLN A 143 18.74 -10.22 0.55
CA GLN A 143 19.70 -11.14 1.16
C GLN A 143 20.23 -12.17 0.15
N THR A 144 19.36 -12.72 -0.68
CA THR A 144 19.71 -13.72 -1.69
C THR A 144 20.28 -13.12 -2.96
N LYS A 145 20.24 -11.80 -3.13
CA LYS A 145 20.64 -11.06 -4.34
C LYS A 145 19.99 -11.60 -5.62
N ASN A 146 18.77 -12.13 -5.51
CA ASN A 146 18.06 -12.78 -6.60
C ASN A 146 17.01 -11.86 -7.25
N TYR A 147 17.42 -10.65 -7.62
CA TYR A 147 16.59 -9.72 -8.36
C TYR A 147 17.43 -8.75 -9.21
N ASP A 148 16.86 -8.32 -10.34
CA ASP A 148 17.40 -7.23 -11.15
C ASP A 148 16.74 -5.91 -10.75
N ASN A 149 15.41 -5.89 -10.71
CA ASN A 149 14.63 -4.72 -10.22
C ASN A 149 13.41 -5.16 -9.42
N ILE A 150 13.07 -4.37 -8.42
CA ILE A 150 11.85 -4.50 -7.62
C ILE A 150 11.04 -3.20 -7.78
N TYR A 151 9.77 -3.37 -8.10
CA TYR A 151 8.78 -2.29 -8.23
C TYR A 151 7.70 -2.48 -7.17
N ILE A 152 7.55 -1.51 -6.27
CA ILE A 152 6.52 -1.52 -5.23
C ILE A 152 5.52 -0.43 -5.54
N ILE A 153 4.24 -0.78 -5.61
CA ILE A 153 3.17 0.14 -5.93
C ILE A 153 2.39 0.48 -4.67
N THR A 154 2.74 1.61 -4.09
CA THR A 154 2.16 2.13 -2.84
C THR A 154 2.37 3.64 -2.74
N ASN A 155 1.70 4.30 -1.79
CA ASN A 155 2.04 5.66 -1.37
C ASN A 155 2.44 5.72 0.11
N ASP A 156 2.54 4.57 0.75
CA ASP A 156 2.97 4.48 2.13
C ASP A 156 4.47 4.74 2.24
N ASN A 157 4.83 5.63 3.15
CA ASN A 157 6.23 6.02 3.37
C ASN A 157 7.02 4.95 4.14
N ASP A 158 6.37 3.97 4.75
CA ASP A 158 7.05 2.90 5.48
C ASP A 158 7.88 2.03 4.56
N TYR A 159 7.45 1.87 3.32
CA TYR A 159 8.23 1.18 2.29
C TYR A 159 9.53 1.91 1.90
N LEU A 160 9.73 3.18 2.28
CA LEU A 160 11.00 3.89 2.04
C LEU A 160 12.20 3.23 2.73
N GLN A 161 11.94 2.45 3.78
CA GLN A 161 12.95 1.65 4.48
C GLN A 161 13.55 0.54 3.60
N LEU A 162 12.84 0.13 2.55
CA LEU A 162 13.28 -0.94 1.65
C LEU A 162 14.17 -0.44 0.51
N ILE A 163 14.23 0.88 0.30
CA ILE A 163 14.93 1.47 -0.85
C ILE A 163 16.37 0.99 -0.93
N ASP A 164 16.74 0.61 -2.16
CA ASP A 164 18.08 0.25 -2.59
C ASP A 164 18.24 0.67 -4.05
N LYS A 165 19.42 0.48 -4.64
CA LYS A 165 19.74 0.90 -6.01
C LYS A 165 18.70 0.47 -7.04
N ASN A 166 18.16 -0.74 -6.92
CA ASN A 166 17.25 -1.35 -7.88
C ASN A 166 15.84 -1.54 -7.31
N ILE A 167 15.47 -0.82 -6.25
CA ILE A 167 14.12 -0.85 -5.67
C ILE A 167 13.43 0.49 -5.95
N HIS A 168 12.32 0.42 -6.67
CA HIS A 168 11.57 1.57 -7.15
C HIS A 168 10.16 1.55 -6.55
N ILE A 169 9.80 2.60 -5.85
CA ILE A 169 8.47 2.72 -5.23
C ILE A 169 7.68 3.77 -5.99
N TYR A 170 6.56 3.36 -6.59
CA TYR A 170 5.68 4.23 -7.36
C TYR A 170 4.30 4.35 -6.71
N ASN A 171 3.75 5.54 -6.72
CA ASN A 171 2.34 5.70 -6.39
C ASN A 171 1.45 5.49 -7.63
N LEU A 172 0.13 5.41 -7.41
CA LEU A 172 -0.85 5.23 -8.48
C LEU A 172 -1.06 6.48 -9.38
N LYS A 173 -0.31 7.56 -9.14
CA LYS A 173 -0.13 8.69 -10.06
C LYS A 173 1.16 8.56 -10.88
N TYR A 174 1.80 7.39 -10.85
CA TYR A 174 3.04 7.08 -11.56
C TYR A 174 4.24 7.95 -11.15
N LYS A 175 4.23 8.49 -9.93
CA LYS A 175 5.35 9.25 -9.38
C LYS A 175 6.25 8.33 -8.57
N LEU A 176 7.54 8.39 -8.82
CA LEU A 176 8.56 7.72 -8.01
C LEU A 176 8.63 8.41 -6.64
N ILE A 177 8.38 7.66 -5.56
CA ILE A 177 8.37 8.22 -4.21
C ILE A 177 9.71 8.05 -3.47
N ASN A 178 10.67 7.34 -4.04
CA ASN A 178 12.04 7.22 -3.51
C ASN A 178 12.65 8.59 -3.17
N GLN A 179 12.33 9.60 -3.97
CA GLN A 179 12.82 10.98 -3.77
C GLN A 179 12.39 11.60 -2.42
N LYS A 180 11.41 11.02 -1.72
CA LYS A 180 10.99 11.49 -0.40
C LYS A 180 12.04 11.26 0.69
N LEU A 181 13.01 10.40 0.46
CA LEU A 181 14.17 10.27 1.35
C LEU A 181 15.05 11.51 1.32
N TYR A 182 15.02 12.29 0.21
CA TYR A 182 15.95 13.39 -0.03
C TYR A 182 17.40 12.91 0.13
N ASP A 183 18.16 13.51 1.03
CA ASP A 183 19.57 13.17 1.30
C ASP A 183 19.74 12.09 2.39
N LYS A 184 18.65 11.48 2.86
CA LYS A 184 18.69 10.49 3.93
C LYS A 184 18.83 9.07 3.39
N THR A 185 19.55 8.27 4.14
CA THR A 185 19.50 6.81 3.98
C THR A 185 18.17 6.24 4.51
N PRO A 186 17.74 5.05 4.06
CA PRO A 186 16.61 4.35 4.64
C PRO A 186 16.70 4.16 6.17
N GLN A 187 17.92 3.94 6.67
CA GLN A 187 18.19 3.76 8.09
C GLN A 187 17.97 5.06 8.90
N GLU A 188 18.47 6.18 8.40
CA GLU A 188 18.25 7.51 9.03
C GLU A 188 16.77 7.88 9.03
N TYR A 189 16.05 7.54 7.94
CA TYR A 189 14.61 7.73 7.87
C TYR A 189 13.88 6.91 8.94
N LEU A 190 14.26 5.63 9.12
CA LEU A 190 13.70 4.77 10.15
C LEU A 190 13.95 5.34 11.56
N TYR A 191 15.16 5.76 11.86
CA TYR A 191 15.50 6.35 13.17
C TYR A 191 14.70 7.62 13.43
N GLU A 192 14.58 8.49 12.43
CA GLU A 192 13.75 9.69 12.56
C GLU A 192 12.28 9.33 12.87
N LYS A 193 11.74 8.33 12.18
CA LYS A 193 10.37 7.86 12.39
C LYS A 193 10.16 7.28 13.79
N ILE A 194 11.10 6.48 14.28
CA ILE A 194 11.06 5.95 15.66
C ILE A 194 11.05 7.08 16.68
N CYS A 195 11.92 8.08 16.49
CA CYS A 195 12.04 9.19 17.44
C CYS A 195 10.84 10.15 17.42
N LEU A 196 10.28 10.42 16.23
CA LEU A 196 9.16 11.37 16.04
C LEU A 196 7.79 10.73 16.17
N GLY A 197 7.73 9.40 16.26
CA GLY A 197 6.48 8.63 16.27
C GLY A 197 5.75 8.65 14.92
N ASP A 198 4.58 8.04 14.90
CA ASP A 198 3.70 7.99 13.72
C ASP A 198 2.26 8.30 14.09
N LYS A 199 1.80 9.47 13.66
CA LYS A 199 0.41 9.90 13.89
C LYS A 199 -0.61 9.03 13.14
N SER A 200 -0.24 8.48 11.98
CA SER A 200 -1.14 7.65 11.19
C SER A 200 -1.40 6.30 11.86
N ASP A 201 -0.43 5.81 12.60
CA ASP A 201 -0.50 4.55 13.35
C ASP A 201 -0.75 4.76 14.85
N ASN A 202 -0.97 6.03 15.24
CA ASN A 202 -1.17 6.44 16.63
C ASN A 202 0.02 6.10 17.55
N ILE A 203 1.24 6.12 17.01
CA ILE A 203 2.48 5.88 17.76
C ILE A 203 3.00 7.21 18.29
N LEU A 204 3.19 7.29 19.61
CA LEU A 204 3.64 8.49 20.28
C LEU A 204 5.13 8.76 20.01
N PRO A 205 5.54 10.04 19.92
CA PRO A 205 6.94 10.40 19.73
C PRO A 205 7.74 10.20 21.00
N ILE A 206 9.00 9.79 20.87
CA ILE A 206 10.00 9.83 21.95
C ILE A 206 10.56 11.25 22.06
N CYS A 207 10.77 11.92 20.93
CA CYS A 207 11.24 13.31 20.88
C CYS A 207 10.09 14.26 20.55
N SER A 208 9.99 15.37 21.28
CA SER A 208 8.92 16.36 21.12
C SER A 208 8.90 17.05 19.75
N SER A 209 10.03 17.10 19.06
CA SER A 209 10.13 17.73 17.74
C SER A 209 11.39 17.30 16.97
N LYS A 210 11.36 17.49 15.65
CA LYS A 210 12.54 17.30 14.78
C LYS A 210 13.71 18.20 15.18
N ARG A 211 13.44 19.41 15.73
CA ARG A 211 14.48 20.32 16.23
C ARG A 211 15.20 19.71 17.42
N THR A 212 14.48 19.04 18.32
CA THR A 212 15.06 18.32 19.47
C THR A 212 15.92 17.16 19.01
N LEU A 213 15.43 16.36 18.06
CA LEU A 213 16.17 15.25 17.48
C LEU A 213 17.48 15.72 16.83
N ASN A 214 17.45 16.80 16.04
CA ASN A 214 18.64 17.35 15.39
C ASN A 214 19.66 17.94 16.37
N LYS A 215 19.27 18.31 17.59
CA LYS A 215 20.21 18.71 18.63
C LYS A 215 20.92 17.49 19.22
N LEU A 216 20.17 16.44 19.57
CA LEU A 216 20.70 15.20 20.13
C LEU A 216 21.67 14.47 19.17
N SER A 217 21.46 14.58 17.86
CA SER A 217 22.33 13.96 16.86
C SER A 217 23.67 14.69 16.63
N LYS A 218 23.88 15.83 17.27
CA LYS A 218 25.11 16.62 17.17
C LYS A 218 25.98 16.55 18.44
N GLU A 219 25.45 15.96 19.49
CA GLU A 219 26.15 15.61 20.73
C GLU A 219 26.65 14.14 20.65
#